data_a21c804fdada6f10ba5496f9aae566f7
#
_entry.id   a21c804fdada6f10ba5496f9aae566f7
#
_cell.length_a   1.000
_cell.length_b   1.000
_cell.length_c   1.000
_cell.angle_alpha   90.00
_cell.angle_beta   90.00
_cell.angle_gamma   90.00
#
_symmetry.space_group_name_H-M   'P 1'
#
loop_
_entity.id
_entity.type
_entity.pdbx_description
1 polymer ?
#
loop_
_entity_poly.entity_id
_entity_poly.type
_entity_poly.pdbx_seq_one_letter_code
_entity_poly.pdbx_strand_id
1 'polypeptide(L)'
;MTPSPQRAGTTAVSPSLDEFLTAPHTAVLTTLRPDGSPHLTPVRFTFDPRTGIARVLTVNTTRKVRNVLATPQARVALCQVDGFRWVTLEGTARVLDAPEHVAEGVRRYTQRYWSAPPNPPGRVVVEIAVDRVLSLNC
;
A
#
# COMPACT_ATOMS: atom_id res chain seq x y z
N MET A 1 -25.43 3.68 -17.08
CA MET A 1 -24.17 4.40 -17.30
C MET A 1 -23.17 4.05 -16.22
N THR A 2 -22.00 3.60 -16.60
CA THR A 2 -20.94 3.26 -15.64
C THR A 2 -20.25 4.55 -15.18
N PRO A 3 -20.14 4.80 -13.86
CA PRO A 3 -19.43 5.99 -13.42
C PRO A 3 -17.94 5.91 -13.78
N SER A 4 -17.37 7.06 -14.11
CA SER A 4 -15.93 7.16 -14.35
C SER A 4 -15.18 7.07 -13.04
N PRO A 5 -13.95 6.51 -13.03
CA PRO A 5 -13.12 6.53 -11.84
C PRO A 5 -12.91 7.95 -11.34
N GLN A 6 -13.06 8.14 -10.06
CA GLN A 6 -12.75 9.41 -9.44
C GLN A 6 -11.23 9.56 -9.37
N ARG A 7 -10.77 10.73 -9.74
CA ARG A 7 -9.36 11.06 -9.71
C ARG A 7 -9.14 12.21 -8.74
N ALA A 8 -8.47 11.91 -7.65
CA ALA A 8 -8.11 12.93 -6.68
C ALA A 8 -6.66 13.32 -6.89
N GLY A 9 -6.37 14.63 -6.99
CA GLY A 9 -5.01 15.15 -6.97
C GLY A 9 -4.45 15.23 -5.56
N THR A 10 -5.11 14.58 -4.60
CA THR A 10 -4.78 14.63 -3.18
C THR A 10 -4.91 13.24 -2.58
N THR A 11 -4.48 13.09 -1.32
CA THR A 11 -4.68 11.87 -0.54
C THR A 11 -5.98 11.88 0.25
N ALA A 12 -6.82 12.89 0.03
CA ALA A 12 -8.12 12.99 0.71
C ALA A 12 -9.01 11.83 0.29
N VAL A 13 -9.72 11.25 1.24
CA VAL A 13 -10.63 10.14 1.01
C VAL A 13 -12.02 10.52 1.53
N SER A 14 -13.05 10.08 0.80
CA SER A 14 -14.43 10.20 1.24
C SER A 14 -14.69 9.24 2.40
N PRO A 15 -15.78 9.44 3.18
CA PRO A 15 -16.13 8.48 4.24
C PRO A 15 -16.32 7.06 3.72
N SER A 16 -16.93 6.86 2.55
CA SER A 16 -17.11 5.52 1.99
C SER A 16 -15.80 4.89 1.54
N LEU A 17 -14.88 5.67 1.00
CA LEU A 17 -13.56 5.17 0.63
C LEU A 17 -12.73 4.85 1.88
N ASP A 18 -12.82 5.69 2.92
CA ASP A 18 -12.15 5.41 4.19
C ASP A 18 -12.62 4.09 4.81
N GLU A 19 -13.94 3.84 4.78
CA GLU A 19 -14.49 2.57 5.25
C GLU A 19 -13.94 1.39 4.45
N PHE A 20 -13.85 1.51 3.13
CA PHE A 20 -13.30 0.48 2.26
C PHE A 20 -11.83 0.19 2.56
N LEU A 21 -11.06 1.23 2.86
CA LEU A 21 -9.64 1.12 3.21
C LEU A 21 -9.41 0.68 4.66
N THR A 22 -10.42 0.76 5.52
CA THR A 22 -10.35 0.35 6.92
C THR A 22 -10.77 -1.10 7.11
N ALA A 23 -11.75 -1.58 6.35
CA ALA A 23 -12.17 -2.98 6.40
C ALA A 23 -11.06 -3.90 5.86
N PRO A 24 -10.93 -5.14 6.39
CA PRO A 24 -9.84 -6.04 5.98
C PRO A 24 -10.00 -6.47 4.52
N HIS A 25 -9.03 -6.12 3.69
CA HIS A 25 -8.94 -6.53 2.29
C HIS A 25 -7.48 -6.73 1.92
N THR A 26 -7.24 -7.61 0.97
CA THR A 26 -5.94 -7.70 0.32
C THR A 26 -5.90 -6.77 -0.90
N ALA A 27 -4.70 -6.46 -1.33
CA ALA A 27 -4.47 -5.65 -2.52
C ALA A 27 -3.35 -6.27 -3.35
N VAL A 28 -3.21 -5.79 -4.57
CA VAL A 28 -2.04 -6.12 -5.39
C VAL A 28 -1.10 -4.93 -5.37
N LEU A 29 0.14 -5.18 -4.97
CA LEU A 29 1.20 -4.19 -5.02
C LEU A 29 1.99 -4.37 -6.32
N THR A 30 2.12 -3.28 -7.08
CA THR A 30 2.93 -3.24 -8.29
C THR A 30 4.19 -2.44 -8.01
N THR A 31 5.33 -3.06 -8.24
CA THR A 31 6.65 -2.41 -8.26
C THR A 31 7.30 -2.66 -9.61
N LEU A 32 8.30 -1.87 -9.96
CA LEU A 32 9.00 -2.04 -11.24
C LEU A 32 10.35 -2.69 -11.02
N ARG A 33 10.65 -3.72 -11.81
CA ARG A 33 11.99 -4.31 -11.86
C ARG A 33 12.97 -3.30 -12.48
N PRO A 34 14.29 -3.50 -12.30
CA PRO A 34 15.28 -2.58 -12.89
C PRO A 34 15.14 -2.41 -14.40
N ASP A 35 14.63 -3.42 -15.13
CA ASP A 35 14.40 -3.31 -16.56
C ASP A 35 13.10 -2.61 -16.94
N GLY A 36 12.34 -2.12 -15.94
CA GLY A 36 11.07 -1.42 -16.15
C GLY A 36 9.85 -2.34 -16.22
N SER A 37 10.03 -3.66 -16.19
CA SER A 37 8.89 -4.58 -16.22
C SER A 37 8.18 -4.60 -14.87
N PRO A 38 6.85 -4.73 -14.86
CA PRO A 38 6.10 -4.73 -13.61
C PRO A 38 6.18 -6.06 -12.89
N HIS A 39 6.29 -5.99 -11.57
CA HIS A 39 6.15 -7.12 -10.66
C HIS A 39 4.90 -6.88 -9.82
N LEU A 40 3.96 -7.82 -9.86
CA LEU A 40 2.71 -7.76 -9.12
C LEU A 40 2.67 -8.87 -8.08
N THR A 41 2.29 -8.51 -6.85
CA THR A 41 2.15 -9.48 -5.77
C THR A 41 1.02 -9.08 -4.83
N PRO A 42 0.20 -10.06 -4.39
CA PRO A 42 -0.82 -9.78 -3.37
C PRO A 42 -0.16 -9.41 -2.04
N VAL A 43 -0.71 -8.43 -1.38
CA VAL A 43 -0.21 -7.96 -0.08
C VAL A 43 -1.39 -7.57 0.82
N ARG A 44 -1.15 -7.55 2.12
CA ARG A 44 -1.95 -6.79 3.07
C ARG A 44 -1.27 -5.44 3.27
N PHE A 45 -2.08 -4.40 3.40
CA PHE A 45 -1.54 -3.04 3.58
C PHE A 45 -2.44 -2.26 4.52
N THR A 46 -1.95 -1.15 5.01
CA THR A 46 -2.73 -0.17 5.75
C THR A 46 -2.53 1.20 5.13
N PHE A 47 -3.52 2.07 5.28
CA PHE A 47 -3.45 3.43 4.81
C PHE A 47 -3.87 4.39 5.91
N ASP A 48 -3.04 5.41 6.15
CA ASP A 48 -3.35 6.49 7.08
C ASP A 48 -3.75 7.73 6.27
N PRO A 49 -5.06 8.08 6.23
CA PRO A 49 -5.51 9.24 5.45
C PRO A 49 -4.99 10.57 6.01
N ARG A 50 -4.60 10.61 7.30
CA ARG A 50 -4.09 11.83 7.91
C ARG A 50 -2.71 12.21 7.41
N THR A 51 -1.88 11.22 7.10
CA THR A 51 -0.51 11.44 6.62
C THR A 51 -0.34 11.10 5.15
N GLY A 52 -1.28 10.39 4.56
CA GLY A 52 -1.17 9.90 3.19
C GLY A 52 -0.18 8.75 3.04
N ILE A 53 0.11 8.03 4.12
CA ILE A 53 1.11 6.96 4.12
C ILE A 53 0.41 5.60 4.07
N ALA A 54 0.73 4.79 3.07
CA ALA A 54 0.40 3.38 3.03
C ALA A 54 1.60 2.55 3.48
N ARG A 55 1.36 1.43 4.17
CA ARG A 55 2.42 0.59 4.72
C ARG A 55 2.18 -0.87 4.38
N VAL A 56 3.26 -1.54 3.97
CA VAL A 56 3.29 -2.99 3.70
C VAL A 56 4.43 -3.59 4.51
N LEU A 57 4.10 -4.53 5.40
CA LEU A 57 5.13 -5.30 6.10
C LEU A 57 5.59 -6.45 5.21
N THR A 58 6.88 -6.65 5.13
CA THR A 58 7.46 -7.70 4.29
C THR A 58 8.85 -8.09 4.81
N VAL A 59 9.56 -8.89 4.03
CA VAL A 59 10.93 -9.33 4.34
C VAL A 59 11.90 -8.68 3.37
N ASN A 60 13.06 -8.30 3.87
CA ASN A 60 14.06 -7.53 3.13
C ASN A 60 14.62 -8.24 1.88
N THR A 61 14.41 -9.55 1.74
CA THR A 61 14.88 -10.33 0.59
C THR A 61 13.85 -10.47 -0.53
N THR A 62 12.64 -9.95 -0.36
CA THR A 62 11.59 -10.12 -1.37
C THR A 62 11.86 -9.26 -2.61
N ARG A 63 11.27 -9.67 -3.75
CA ARG A 63 11.43 -8.93 -5.02
C ARG A 63 10.92 -7.50 -4.89
N LYS A 64 9.79 -7.29 -4.23
CA LYS A 64 9.22 -5.94 -4.07
C LYS A 64 10.17 -5.00 -3.32
N VAL A 65 10.84 -5.51 -2.29
CA VAL A 65 11.83 -4.70 -1.55
C VAL A 65 13.03 -4.38 -2.43
N ARG A 66 13.56 -5.38 -3.13
CA ARG A 66 14.70 -5.18 -4.03
C ARG A 66 14.38 -4.18 -5.14
N ASN A 67 13.16 -4.23 -5.67
CA ASN A 67 12.72 -3.28 -6.70
C ASN A 67 12.69 -1.85 -6.17
N VAL A 68 12.16 -1.65 -4.96
CA VAL A 68 12.12 -0.30 -4.35
C VAL A 68 13.54 0.21 -4.08
N LEU A 69 14.42 -0.66 -3.57
CA LEU A 69 15.80 -0.26 -3.27
C LEU A 69 16.63 0.03 -4.52
N ALA A 70 16.28 -0.56 -5.65
CA ALA A 70 17.05 -0.44 -6.89
C ALA A 70 16.87 0.91 -7.58
N THR A 71 15.83 1.67 -7.26
CA THR A 71 15.50 2.90 -7.97
C THR A 71 15.24 4.02 -6.96
N PRO A 72 15.96 5.15 -7.04
CA PRO A 72 15.64 6.30 -6.20
C PRO A 72 14.20 6.76 -6.46
N GLN A 73 13.47 7.09 -5.40
CA GLN A 73 12.09 7.56 -5.47
C GLN A 73 11.21 6.61 -6.30
N ALA A 74 11.30 5.32 -6.01
CA ALA A 74 10.58 4.28 -6.75
C ALA A 74 9.07 4.52 -6.72
N ARG A 75 8.44 4.56 -7.90
CA ARG A 75 6.99 4.67 -8.03
C ARG A 75 6.36 3.29 -7.91
N VAL A 76 5.31 3.21 -7.10
CA VAL A 76 4.57 1.97 -6.87
C VAL A 76 3.07 2.24 -6.86
N ALA A 77 2.28 1.17 -6.93
CA ALA A 77 0.83 1.27 -6.87
C ALA A 77 0.25 0.09 -6.09
N LEU A 78 -0.78 0.38 -5.29
CA LEU A 78 -1.61 -0.61 -4.61
C LEU A 78 -3.00 -0.57 -5.23
N CYS A 79 -3.55 -1.73 -5.58
CA CYS A 79 -4.92 -1.81 -6.09
C CYS A 79 -5.72 -2.81 -5.24
N GLN A 80 -6.76 -2.31 -4.57
CA GLN A 80 -7.69 -3.11 -3.77
C GLN A 80 -8.99 -3.23 -4.54
N VAL A 81 -9.47 -4.45 -4.71
CA VAL A 81 -10.70 -4.72 -5.47
C VAL A 81 -11.62 -5.61 -4.63
N ASP A 82 -12.89 -5.25 -4.57
CA ASP A 82 -13.93 -6.07 -3.97
C ASP A 82 -15.22 -5.91 -4.80
N GLY A 83 -15.46 -6.90 -5.67
CA GLY A 83 -16.59 -6.83 -6.59
C GLY A 83 -16.49 -5.63 -7.53
N PHE A 84 -17.48 -4.74 -7.47
CA PHE A 84 -17.51 -3.55 -8.33
C PHE A 84 -16.83 -2.32 -7.69
N ARG A 85 -16.28 -2.47 -6.49
CA ARG A 85 -15.54 -1.40 -5.83
C ARG A 85 -14.05 -1.62 -6.02
N TRP A 86 -13.32 -0.55 -6.29
CA TRP A 86 -11.87 -0.63 -6.27
C TRP A 86 -11.26 0.72 -5.94
N VAL A 87 -10.04 0.67 -5.44
CA VAL A 87 -9.22 1.84 -5.18
C VAL A 87 -7.79 1.52 -5.58
N THR A 88 -7.15 2.49 -6.23
CA THR A 88 -5.71 2.45 -6.53
C THR A 88 -5.03 3.60 -5.81
N LEU A 89 -4.01 3.28 -5.05
CA LEU A 89 -3.15 4.24 -4.37
C LEU A 89 -1.79 4.22 -5.06
N GLU A 90 -1.38 5.36 -5.61
CA GLU A 90 -0.09 5.50 -6.27
C GLU A 90 0.80 6.42 -5.47
N GLY A 91 2.08 6.12 -5.41
CA GLY A 91 3.00 6.95 -4.66
C GLY A 91 4.44 6.53 -4.79
N THR A 92 5.27 7.20 -3.99
CA THR A 92 6.70 6.94 -3.92
C THR A 92 6.99 6.08 -2.71
N ALA A 93 7.73 4.99 -2.91
CA ALA A 93 8.01 4.00 -1.88
C ALA A 93 9.43 4.14 -1.33
N ARG A 94 9.57 3.79 -0.06
CA ARG A 94 10.87 3.61 0.60
C ARG A 94 10.79 2.42 1.53
N VAL A 95 11.92 1.78 1.77
CA VAL A 95 12.05 0.65 2.68
C VAL A 95 12.66 1.15 3.98
N LEU A 96 11.99 0.86 5.09
CA LEU A 96 12.45 1.25 6.43
C LEU A 96 12.60 0.00 7.30
N ASP A 97 13.71 -0.11 8.01
CA ASP A 97 14.01 -1.21 8.91
C ASP A 97 14.15 -0.79 10.38
N ALA A 98 14.12 0.51 10.65
CA ALA A 98 14.21 1.00 12.02
C ALA A 98 13.05 0.46 12.87
N PRO A 99 13.32 0.05 14.11
CA PRO A 99 12.29 -0.58 14.96
C PRO A 99 11.01 0.24 15.12
N GLU A 100 11.12 1.56 15.23
CA GLU A 100 9.96 2.44 15.40
C GLU A 100 9.07 2.47 14.16
N HIS A 101 9.63 2.38 12.97
CA HIS A 101 8.85 2.35 11.73
C HIS A 101 8.17 0.99 11.56
N VAL A 102 8.88 -0.08 11.84
CA VAL A 102 8.31 -1.44 11.78
C VAL A 102 7.19 -1.58 12.81
N ALA A 103 7.39 -1.07 14.01
CA ALA A 103 6.38 -1.13 15.08
C ALA A 103 5.10 -0.38 14.68
N GLU A 104 5.21 0.77 14.03
CA GLU A 104 4.05 1.51 13.52
C GLU A 104 3.30 0.68 12.47
N GLY A 105 4.02 0.04 11.56
CA GLY A 105 3.42 -0.86 10.58
C GLY A 105 2.67 -2.02 11.22
N VAL A 106 3.25 -2.63 12.27
CA VAL A 106 2.64 -3.72 13.02
C VAL A 106 1.36 -3.25 13.72
N ARG A 107 1.40 -2.09 14.35
CA ARG A 107 0.24 -1.52 15.04
C ARG A 107 -0.93 -1.32 14.09
N ARG A 108 -0.67 -0.73 12.93
CA ARG A 108 -1.72 -0.47 11.93
C ARG A 108 -2.25 -1.75 11.32
N TYR A 109 -1.37 -2.70 11.02
CA TYR A 109 -1.78 -4.02 10.53
C TYR A 109 -2.74 -4.70 11.52
N THR A 110 -2.36 -4.72 12.80
CA THR A 110 -3.17 -5.35 13.85
C THR A 110 -4.55 -4.69 13.96
N GLN A 111 -4.63 -3.38 13.83
CA GLN A 111 -5.90 -2.65 13.85
C GLN A 111 -6.80 -3.04 12.67
N ARG A 112 -6.23 -3.14 11.47
CA ARG A 112 -7.03 -3.42 10.27
C ARG A 112 -7.44 -4.87 10.16
N TYR A 113 -6.53 -5.80 10.49
CA TYR A 113 -6.72 -7.23 10.21
C TYR A 113 -7.04 -8.05 11.45
N TRP A 114 -7.13 -7.41 12.61
CA TRP A 114 -7.50 -8.02 13.91
C TRP A 114 -6.62 -9.20 14.30
N SER A 115 -5.39 -9.23 13.85
CA SER A 115 -4.42 -10.25 14.20
C SER A 115 -3.01 -9.69 14.04
N ALA A 116 -2.08 -10.20 14.82
CA ALA A 116 -0.68 -9.81 14.69
C ALA A 116 -0.12 -10.32 13.36
N PRO A 117 0.69 -9.52 12.66
CA PRO A 117 1.36 -10.01 11.46
C PRO A 117 2.44 -11.04 11.81
N PRO A 118 2.84 -11.89 10.84
CA PRO A 118 4.02 -12.74 11.02
C PRO A 118 5.25 -11.91 11.39
N ASN A 119 6.14 -12.51 12.15
CA ASN A 119 7.37 -11.83 12.60
C ASN A 119 8.60 -12.60 12.11
N PRO A 120 8.86 -12.67 10.80
CA PRO A 120 10.03 -13.37 10.27
C PRO A 120 11.31 -12.56 10.47
N PRO A 121 12.48 -13.22 10.45
CA PRO A 121 13.74 -12.50 10.40
C PRO A 121 13.81 -11.58 9.16
N GLY A 122 14.38 -10.40 9.32
CA GLY A 122 14.52 -9.45 8.23
C GLY A 122 13.24 -8.69 7.88
N ARG A 123 12.27 -8.64 8.81
CA ARG A 123 11.04 -7.87 8.59
C ARG A 123 11.35 -6.39 8.44
N VAL A 124 10.79 -5.80 7.37
CA VAL A 124 10.88 -4.37 7.08
C VAL A 124 9.48 -3.85 6.75
N VAL A 125 9.35 -2.54 6.71
CA VAL A 125 8.13 -1.89 6.24
C VAL A 125 8.44 -1.12 4.97
N VAL A 126 7.60 -1.32 3.95
CA VAL A 126 7.59 -0.46 2.76
C VAL A 126 6.56 0.62 3.03
N GLU A 127 7.04 1.86 3.14
CA GLU A 127 6.17 3.04 3.27
C GLU A 127 5.98 3.68 1.91
N ILE A 128 4.74 4.01 1.60
CA ILE A 128 4.37 4.61 0.33
C ILE A 128 3.74 5.96 0.64
N ALA A 129 4.40 7.03 0.21
CA ALA A 129 3.83 8.37 0.26
C ALA A 129 2.86 8.50 -0.92
N VAL A 130 1.56 8.35 -0.64
CA VAL A 130 0.52 8.32 -1.66
C VAL A 130 0.26 9.74 -2.15
N ASP A 131 0.34 9.95 -3.45
CA ASP A 131 0.12 11.24 -4.09
C ASP A 131 -0.99 11.21 -5.14
N ARG A 132 -1.55 10.04 -5.43
CA ARG A 132 -2.69 9.92 -6.34
C ARG A 132 -3.61 8.79 -5.88
N VAL A 133 -4.90 9.10 -5.83
CA VAL A 133 -5.95 8.13 -5.48
C VAL A 133 -6.95 8.07 -6.63
N LEU A 134 -7.19 6.87 -7.13
CA LEU A 134 -8.22 6.56 -8.12
C LEU A 134 -9.19 5.58 -7.49
N SER A 135 -10.47 5.78 -7.67
CA SER A 135 -11.45 4.86 -7.11
C SER A 135 -12.72 4.80 -7.95
N LEU A 136 -13.48 3.73 -7.74
CA LEU A 136 -14.78 3.55 -8.38
C LEU A 136 -15.72 2.88 -7.38
N ASN A 137 -16.93 3.42 -7.27
CA ASN A 137 -18.01 2.90 -6.41
C ASN A 137 -17.65 2.87 -4.92
N CYS A 138 -16.80 3.78 -4.49
CA CYS A 138 -16.50 3.91 -3.05
C CYS A 138 -16.17 5.35 -2.64
#